data_206f646f903d8843efd6a71ad545d39b
#
_entry.id   206f646f903d8843efd6a71ad545d39b
#
_cell.length_a   1.000
_cell.length_b   1.000
_cell.length_c   1.000
_cell.angle_alpha   90.00
_cell.angle_beta   90.00
_cell.angle_gamma   90.00
#
_symmetry.space_group_name_H-M   'P 1'
#
loop_
_entity.id
_entity.type
_entity.pdbx_description
1 polymer ?
#
loop_
_entity_poly.entity_id
_entity_poly.type
_entity_poly.pdbx_seq_one_letter_code
_entity_poly.pdbx_strand_id
1 'polypeptide(L)'
;MLSTEQVRKALGLWHKSAVHGSPLLDLLLVQQAAAAAGGNLRLATNQVLHRALTIMAAHHADEADLLRVRYLDAKTVHLLSLERNLAQATIYFQQQRAISLLTTIVQQMEQAAWDAHRTALESRLPLPTYTSLVGVEAQLNALLGLLASPDSSNLILLDGIGGIGKTSLADALLRTIIARGMFAEVAWISAQQQHFHLDGRLRNIPRSVLTADGFVDELADLLLVDQAAGLGREQKLANLRVRMSQTAHLVVLDNLELMPDVDRLLPFLHQLAGPSRFLLISRHSFYAEPGIYHLRLPELVEADALHLVRQEAGLRNLPELATAPDAHLQPIYETVGGNPLALRLVVGQVHVHPLPVILADLAAARGESVEALYTYIYRRAWDHLDELCRRALLAMPLVSEHGGNLDFLAQISQLPSDDLRHGLSLLVTLNLVDSRGDLQQRRYTIHNLTRSFLLEQVVRWQV
;
A
#
# COMPACT_ATOMS: atom_id res chain seq x y z
N MET A 1 -5.19 -24.75 6.08
CA MET A 1 -5.56 -25.38 4.79
C MET A 1 -6.94 -26.01 4.92
N LEU A 2 -7.81 -25.83 3.94
CA LEU A 2 -9.14 -26.46 3.90
C LEU A 2 -9.03 -27.98 3.87
N SER A 3 -9.73 -28.66 4.76
CA SER A 3 -9.75 -30.13 4.83
C SER A 3 -11.01 -30.72 4.16
N THR A 4 -10.88 -31.96 3.67
CA THR A 4 -12.01 -32.71 3.11
C THR A 4 -13.13 -32.91 4.14
N GLU A 5 -12.79 -33.00 5.42
CA GLU A 5 -13.76 -33.12 6.52
C GLU A 5 -14.59 -31.83 6.70
N GLN A 6 -13.99 -30.66 6.57
CA GLN A 6 -14.70 -29.37 6.62
C GLN A 6 -15.70 -29.26 5.46
N VAL A 7 -15.29 -29.64 4.23
CA VAL A 7 -16.17 -29.62 3.06
C VAL A 7 -17.31 -30.64 3.23
N ARG A 8 -17.03 -31.85 3.74
CA ARG A 8 -18.04 -32.87 4.06
C ARG A 8 -19.06 -32.36 5.07
N LYS A 9 -18.61 -31.74 6.16
CA LYS A 9 -19.48 -31.12 7.17
C LYS A 9 -20.33 -30.01 6.58
N ALA A 10 -19.74 -29.15 5.74
CA ALA A 10 -20.45 -28.05 5.09
C ALA A 10 -21.57 -28.57 4.16
N LEU A 11 -21.29 -29.60 3.35
CA LEU A 11 -22.30 -30.30 2.53
C LEU A 11 -23.40 -30.91 3.39
N GLY A 12 -23.04 -31.58 4.50
CA GLY A 12 -24.00 -32.20 5.44
C GLY A 12 -24.92 -31.19 6.14
N LEU A 13 -24.53 -29.93 6.14
CA LEU A 13 -25.32 -28.83 6.70
C LEU A 13 -26.17 -28.08 5.64
N TRP A 14 -26.24 -28.57 4.39
CA TRP A 14 -26.89 -27.88 3.26
C TRP A 14 -28.33 -27.43 3.57
N HIS A 15 -29.13 -28.29 4.17
CA HIS A 15 -30.53 -28.03 4.50
C HIS A 15 -30.76 -27.56 5.95
N LYS A 16 -29.68 -27.35 6.74
CA LYS A 16 -29.83 -26.94 8.13
C LYS A 16 -30.04 -25.44 8.24
N SER A 17 -30.72 -25.00 9.29
CA SER A 17 -30.97 -23.57 9.56
C SER A 17 -29.68 -22.80 9.80
N ALA A 18 -29.73 -21.45 9.65
CA ALA A 18 -28.61 -20.53 9.82
C ALA A 18 -27.95 -20.52 11.22
N VAL A 19 -28.63 -21.10 12.24
CA VAL A 19 -28.13 -21.23 13.63
C VAL A 19 -26.86 -22.09 13.71
N HIS A 20 -26.65 -23.00 12.74
CA HIS A 20 -25.43 -23.82 12.69
C HIS A 20 -24.35 -23.05 11.93
N GLY A 21 -23.28 -22.68 12.60
CA GLY A 21 -22.11 -22.04 11.98
C GLY A 21 -21.61 -22.82 10.75
N SER A 22 -20.97 -22.12 9.81
CA SER A 22 -20.37 -22.79 8.65
C SER A 22 -18.95 -23.27 8.98
N PRO A 23 -18.59 -24.54 8.64
CA PRO A 23 -17.20 -25.01 8.75
C PRO A 23 -16.23 -24.30 7.78
N LEU A 24 -16.74 -23.48 6.86
CA LEU A 24 -16.00 -22.77 5.83
C LEU A 24 -15.97 -21.25 6.08
N LEU A 25 -16.23 -20.80 7.31
CA LEU A 25 -16.28 -19.36 7.67
C LEU A 25 -14.99 -18.61 7.40
N ASP A 26 -13.85 -19.29 7.56
CA ASP A 26 -12.53 -18.70 7.40
C ASP A 26 -12.14 -18.49 5.93
N LEU A 27 -12.93 -18.98 4.98
CA LEU A 27 -12.67 -18.79 3.56
C LEU A 27 -13.08 -17.40 3.11
N LEU A 28 -12.18 -16.71 2.40
CA LEU A 28 -12.43 -15.40 1.79
C LEU A 28 -13.67 -15.46 0.87
N LEU A 29 -13.81 -16.52 0.09
CA LEU A 29 -14.97 -16.73 -0.78
C LEU A 29 -16.30 -16.68 -0.01
N VAL A 30 -16.35 -17.31 1.18
CA VAL A 30 -17.56 -17.34 2.00
C VAL A 30 -17.82 -15.98 2.63
N GLN A 31 -16.79 -15.28 3.07
CA GLN A 31 -16.89 -13.93 3.61
C GLN A 31 -17.40 -12.94 2.56
N GLN A 32 -16.85 -12.98 1.33
CA GLN A 32 -17.30 -12.14 0.21
C GLN A 32 -18.75 -12.45 -0.18
N ALA A 33 -19.11 -13.73 -0.27
CA ALA A 33 -20.47 -14.14 -0.58
C ALA A 33 -21.45 -13.75 0.54
N ALA A 34 -21.03 -13.78 1.81
CA ALA A 34 -21.85 -13.37 2.94
C ALA A 34 -22.13 -11.86 2.93
N ALA A 35 -21.15 -11.05 2.58
CA ALA A 35 -21.35 -9.61 2.40
C ALA A 35 -22.44 -9.31 1.35
N ALA A 36 -22.42 -10.02 0.22
CA ALA A 36 -23.44 -9.91 -0.83
C ALA A 36 -24.82 -10.50 -0.42
N ALA A 37 -24.83 -11.46 0.51
CA ALA A 37 -26.03 -12.17 0.98
C ALA A 37 -26.63 -11.58 2.27
N GLY A 38 -26.34 -10.32 2.60
CA GLY A 38 -26.86 -9.64 3.80
C GLY A 38 -26.43 -10.28 5.12
N GLY A 39 -25.22 -10.86 5.16
CA GLY A 39 -24.63 -11.50 6.35
C GLY A 39 -25.05 -12.95 6.56
N ASN A 40 -25.82 -13.56 5.67
CA ASN A 40 -26.27 -14.95 5.79
C ASN A 40 -25.15 -15.94 5.41
N LEU A 41 -24.37 -16.35 6.41
CA LEU A 41 -23.22 -17.24 6.24
C LEU A 41 -23.57 -18.62 5.68
N ARG A 42 -24.79 -19.13 5.97
CA ARG A 42 -25.25 -20.44 5.43
C ARG A 42 -25.52 -20.33 3.94
N LEU A 43 -26.26 -19.30 3.53
CA LEU A 43 -26.54 -19.03 2.13
C LEU A 43 -25.24 -18.83 1.34
N ALA A 44 -24.31 -18.04 1.88
CA ALA A 44 -23.00 -17.81 1.30
C ALA A 44 -22.21 -19.11 1.12
N THR A 45 -22.16 -19.97 2.15
CA THR A 45 -21.49 -21.28 2.06
C THR A 45 -22.12 -22.18 0.97
N ASN A 46 -23.44 -22.21 0.91
CA ASN A 46 -24.16 -23.02 -0.09
C ASN A 46 -23.91 -22.46 -1.51
N GLN A 47 -23.85 -21.15 -1.69
CA GLN A 47 -23.51 -20.52 -2.98
C GLN A 47 -22.10 -20.90 -3.44
N VAL A 48 -21.10 -20.84 -2.53
CA VAL A 48 -19.72 -21.25 -2.84
C VAL A 48 -19.64 -22.72 -3.22
N LEU A 49 -20.27 -23.61 -2.45
CA LEU A 49 -20.30 -25.04 -2.74
C LEU A 49 -21.05 -25.34 -4.04
N HIS A 50 -22.16 -24.66 -4.32
CA HIS A 50 -22.90 -24.81 -5.58
C HIS A 50 -22.06 -24.42 -6.79
N ARG A 51 -21.34 -23.30 -6.68
CA ARG A 51 -20.41 -22.83 -7.73
C ARG A 51 -19.29 -23.87 -7.95
N ALA A 52 -18.72 -24.40 -6.86
CA ALA A 52 -17.69 -25.43 -6.95
C ALA A 52 -18.21 -26.74 -7.60
N LEU A 53 -19.41 -27.16 -7.26
CA LEU A 53 -20.08 -28.33 -7.92
C LEU A 53 -20.36 -28.07 -9.39
N THR A 54 -20.65 -26.83 -9.80
CA THR A 54 -20.86 -26.48 -11.19
C THR A 54 -19.53 -26.53 -11.98
N ILE A 55 -18.43 -26.03 -11.41
CA ILE A 55 -17.09 -26.16 -11.99
C ILE A 55 -16.69 -27.64 -12.10
N MET A 56 -16.92 -28.40 -11.03
CA MET A 56 -16.63 -29.83 -11.00
C MET A 56 -17.37 -30.62 -12.11
N ALA A 57 -18.63 -30.28 -12.37
CA ALA A 57 -19.45 -30.96 -13.38
C ALA A 57 -18.90 -30.82 -14.80
N ALA A 58 -18.11 -29.79 -15.10
CA ALA A 58 -17.49 -29.58 -16.42
C ALA A 58 -16.45 -30.67 -16.77
N HIS A 59 -15.78 -31.28 -15.77
CA HIS A 59 -14.72 -32.27 -15.97
C HIS A 59 -14.96 -33.59 -15.24
N HIS A 60 -15.84 -33.60 -14.24
CA HIS A 60 -16.15 -34.73 -13.36
C HIS A 60 -17.67 -34.81 -13.12
N ALA A 61 -18.43 -35.01 -14.21
CA ALA A 61 -19.89 -34.95 -14.19
C ALA A 61 -20.52 -35.98 -13.24
N ASP A 62 -20.05 -37.24 -13.25
CA ASP A 62 -20.58 -38.32 -12.43
C ASP A 62 -20.36 -38.10 -10.93
N GLU A 63 -19.17 -37.61 -10.56
CA GLU A 63 -18.84 -37.31 -9.18
C GLU A 63 -19.61 -36.05 -8.68
N ALA A 64 -19.79 -35.03 -9.55
CA ALA A 64 -20.60 -33.87 -9.22
C ALA A 64 -22.08 -34.23 -9.04
N ASP A 65 -22.63 -35.08 -9.93
CA ASP A 65 -23.98 -35.59 -9.83
C ASP A 65 -24.18 -36.39 -8.55
N LEU A 66 -23.24 -37.28 -8.21
CA LEU A 66 -23.29 -38.04 -6.96
C LEU A 66 -23.43 -37.14 -5.72
N LEU A 67 -22.64 -36.05 -5.66
CA LEU A 67 -22.70 -35.11 -4.53
C LEU A 67 -24.00 -34.29 -4.52
N ARG A 68 -24.49 -33.85 -5.69
CA ARG A 68 -25.78 -33.15 -5.81
C ARG A 68 -26.91 -34.01 -5.30
N VAL A 69 -27.06 -35.21 -5.85
CA VAL A 69 -28.15 -36.14 -5.47
C VAL A 69 -28.04 -36.52 -3.98
N ARG A 70 -26.82 -36.74 -3.46
CA ARG A 70 -26.60 -37.13 -2.06
C ARG A 70 -26.88 -35.98 -1.07
N TYR A 71 -26.44 -34.75 -1.35
CA TYR A 71 -26.49 -33.67 -0.37
C TYR A 71 -27.52 -32.60 -0.68
N LEU A 72 -27.78 -32.27 -1.97
CA LEU A 72 -28.75 -31.25 -2.36
C LEU A 72 -30.16 -31.88 -2.46
N ASP A 73 -30.29 -33.09 -3.05
CA ASP A 73 -31.56 -33.80 -3.13
C ASP A 73 -31.82 -34.69 -1.90
N ALA A 74 -30.89 -34.72 -0.95
CA ALA A 74 -30.96 -35.42 0.33
C ALA A 74 -31.20 -36.95 0.22
N LYS A 75 -30.86 -37.60 -0.90
CA LYS A 75 -31.00 -39.05 -1.06
C LYS A 75 -30.04 -39.81 -0.14
N THR A 76 -30.52 -40.92 0.41
CA THR A 76 -29.70 -41.80 1.26
C THR A 76 -28.75 -42.65 0.42
N VAL A 77 -27.63 -43.10 1.03
CA VAL A 77 -26.69 -44.02 0.36
C VAL A 77 -27.40 -45.33 -0.06
N HIS A 78 -28.37 -45.75 0.71
CA HIS A 78 -29.17 -46.95 0.38
C HIS A 78 -29.98 -46.77 -0.92
N LEU A 79 -30.67 -45.64 -1.08
CA LEU A 79 -31.40 -45.31 -2.32
C LEU A 79 -30.47 -45.22 -3.52
N LEU A 80 -29.33 -44.54 -3.37
CA LEU A 80 -28.32 -44.43 -4.41
C LEU A 80 -27.72 -45.78 -4.81
N SER A 81 -27.52 -46.67 -3.86
CA SER A 81 -27.10 -48.06 -4.09
C SER A 81 -28.06 -48.81 -4.99
N LEU A 82 -29.38 -48.70 -4.72
CA LEU A 82 -30.42 -49.30 -5.54
C LEU A 82 -30.53 -48.67 -6.93
N GLU A 83 -30.59 -47.35 -7.02
CA GLU A 83 -30.72 -46.61 -8.28
C GLU A 83 -29.53 -46.84 -9.24
N ARG A 84 -28.28 -46.90 -8.71
CA ARG A 84 -27.08 -47.11 -9.49
C ARG A 84 -26.66 -48.59 -9.62
N ASN A 85 -27.39 -49.49 -9.00
CA ASN A 85 -27.06 -50.91 -8.96
C ASN A 85 -25.63 -51.21 -8.47
N LEU A 86 -25.19 -50.51 -7.41
CA LEU A 86 -23.87 -50.62 -6.81
C LEU A 86 -23.95 -50.96 -5.33
N ALA A 87 -22.90 -51.61 -4.80
CA ALA A 87 -22.80 -51.85 -3.37
C ALA A 87 -22.67 -50.52 -2.58
N GLN A 88 -23.26 -50.44 -1.39
CA GLN A 88 -23.17 -49.25 -0.54
C GLN A 88 -21.71 -48.83 -0.26
N ALA A 89 -20.80 -49.82 -0.06
CA ALA A 89 -19.38 -49.56 0.12
C ALA A 89 -18.76 -48.84 -1.09
N THR A 90 -19.17 -49.18 -2.30
CA THR A 90 -18.75 -48.53 -3.54
C THR A 90 -19.25 -47.09 -3.60
N ILE A 91 -20.51 -46.84 -3.21
CA ILE A 91 -21.07 -45.48 -3.12
C ILE A 91 -20.29 -44.63 -2.11
N TYR A 92 -19.95 -45.18 -0.93
CA TYR A 92 -19.11 -44.45 0.05
C TYR A 92 -17.73 -44.14 -0.48
N PHE A 93 -17.08 -45.07 -1.17
CA PHE A 93 -15.78 -44.85 -1.78
C PHE A 93 -15.82 -43.73 -2.86
N GLN A 94 -16.83 -43.82 -3.77
CA GLN A 94 -17.05 -42.78 -4.80
C GLN A 94 -17.35 -41.41 -4.16
N GLN A 95 -18.16 -41.38 -3.10
CA GLN A 95 -18.46 -40.16 -2.36
C GLN A 95 -17.19 -39.52 -1.74
N GLN A 96 -16.33 -40.33 -1.12
CA GLN A 96 -15.06 -39.81 -0.56
C GLN A 96 -14.18 -39.23 -1.64
N ARG A 97 -14.06 -39.90 -2.78
CA ARG A 97 -13.28 -39.38 -3.95
C ARG A 97 -13.89 -38.09 -4.46
N ALA A 98 -15.22 -38.04 -4.61
CA ALA A 98 -15.90 -36.83 -5.06
C ALA A 98 -15.73 -35.63 -4.10
N ILE A 99 -15.78 -35.85 -2.78
CA ILE A 99 -15.51 -34.81 -1.77
C ILE A 99 -14.07 -34.35 -1.85
N SER A 100 -13.11 -35.25 -2.08
CA SER A 100 -11.70 -34.87 -2.24
C SER A 100 -11.50 -33.97 -3.47
N LEU A 101 -12.11 -34.32 -4.61
CA LEU A 101 -12.08 -33.48 -5.84
C LEU A 101 -12.75 -32.12 -5.59
N LEU A 102 -13.92 -32.09 -4.97
CA LEU A 102 -14.60 -30.85 -4.63
C LEU A 102 -13.74 -29.96 -3.71
N THR A 103 -13.06 -30.59 -2.73
CA THR A 103 -12.14 -29.85 -1.84
C THR A 103 -11.02 -29.19 -2.61
N THR A 104 -10.40 -29.88 -3.57
CA THR A 104 -9.36 -29.31 -4.44
C THR A 104 -9.90 -28.14 -5.26
N ILE A 105 -11.11 -28.24 -5.80
CA ILE A 105 -11.74 -27.15 -6.57
C ILE A 105 -12.01 -25.94 -5.66
N VAL A 106 -12.55 -26.15 -4.45
CA VAL A 106 -12.77 -25.05 -3.51
C VAL A 106 -11.44 -24.39 -3.11
N GLN A 107 -10.36 -25.17 -2.92
CA GLN A 107 -9.02 -24.63 -2.64
C GLN A 107 -8.51 -23.77 -3.81
N GLN A 108 -8.69 -24.22 -5.05
CA GLN A 108 -8.30 -23.45 -6.25
C GLN A 108 -9.12 -22.16 -6.38
N MET A 109 -10.44 -22.23 -6.12
CA MET A 109 -11.30 -21.04 -6.11
C MET A 109 -10.87 -20.05 -5.01
N GLU A 110 -10.55 -20.53 -3.82
CA GLU A 110 -10.07 -19.72 -2.70
C GLU A 110 -8.75 -19.04 -3.04
N GLN A 111 -7.80 -19.79 -3.64
CA GLN A 111 -6.53 -19.20 -4.08
C GLN A 111 -6.76 -18.11 -5.11
N ALA A 112 -7.60 -18.35 -6.12
CA ALA A 112 -7.94 -17.35 -7.12
C ALA A 112 -8.62 -16.11 -6.52
N ALA A 113 -9.49 -16.30 -5.52
CA ALA A 113 -10.11 -15.17 -4.81
C ALA A 113 -9.10 -14.36 -4.02
N TRP A 114 -8.15 -15.01 -3.35
CA TRP A 114 -7.03 -14.34 -2.66
C TRP A 114 -6.13 -13.59 -3.63
N ASP A 115 -5.80 -14.16 -4.78
CA ASP A 115 -4.96 -13.50 -5.78
C ASP A 115 -5.66 -12.26 -6.36
N ALA A 116 -6.97 -12.37 -6.65
CA ALA A 116 -7.77 -11.25 -7.12
C ALA A 116 -7.91 -10.16 -6.04
N HIS A 117 -8.16 -10.56 -4.78
CA HIS A 117 -8.26 -9.63 -3.65
C HIS A 117 -6.93 -8.89 -3.42
N ARG A 118 -5.81 -9.61 -3.42
CA ARG A 118 -4.46 -9.04 -3.31
C ARG A 118 -4.20 -8.01 -4.39
N THR A 119 -4.48 -8.35 -5.65
CA THR A 119 -4.33 -7.44 -6.78
C THR A 119 -5.18 -6.19 -6.62
N ALA A 120 -6.41 -6.33 -6.13
CA ALA A 120 -7.29 -5.20 -5.85
C ALA A 120 -6.76 -4.31 -4.72
N LEU A 121 -6.19 -4.87 -3.65
CA LEU A 121 -5.58 -4.12 -2.57
C LEU A 121 -4.31 -3.40 -3.04
N GLU A 122 -3.43 -4.08 -3.78
CA GLU A 122 -2.20 -3.50 -4.33
C GLU A 122 -2.48 -2.35 -5.29
N SER A 123 -3.56 -2.43 -6.08
CA SER A 123 -3.95 -1.36 -7.01
C SER A 123 -4.37 -0.05 -6.33
N ARG A 124 -4.72 -0.10 -5.05
CA ARG A 124 -5.08 1.07 -4.23
C ARG A 124 -3.86 1.76 -3.64
N LEU A 125 -2.70 1.09 -3.62
CA LEU A 125 -1.47 1.65 -3.09
C LEU A 125 -0.81 2.59 -4.11
N PRO A 126 -0.12 3.64 -3.65
CA PRO A 126 0.71 4.45 -4.52
C PRO A 126 1.83 3.59 -5.15
N LEU A 127 2.38 4.05 -6.26
CA LEU A 127 3.54 3.39 -6.85
C LEU A 127 4.74 3.50 -5.90
N PRO A 128 5.51 2.41 -5.69
CA PRO A 128 6.66 2.45 -4.81
C PRO A 128 7.69 3.47 -5.33
N THR A 129 8.20 4.31 -4.45
CA THR A 129 9.23 5.32 -4.76
C THR A 129 10.65 4.79 -4.61
N TYR A 130 10.81 3.47 -4.44
CA TYR A 130 12.08 2.76 -4.25
C TYR A 130 12.15 1.54 -5.16
N THR A 131 13.35 1.14 -5.53
CA THR A 131 13.59 -0.13 -6.25
C THR A 131 13.85 -1.26 -5.25
N SER A 132 14.65 -0.97 -4.23
CA SER A 132 14.89 -1.82 -3.05
C SER A 132 15.08 -0.93 -1.84
N LEU A 133 14.78 -1.45 -0.66
CA LEU A 133 15.06 -0.78 0.60
C LEU A 133 16.38 -1.31 1.14
N VAL A 134 17.16 -0.42 1.75
CA VAL A 134 18.48 -0.73 2.31
C VAL A 134 18.43 -0.40 3.81
N GLY A 135 18.92 -1.32 4.64
CA GLY A 135 19.14 -1.10 6.08
C GLY A 135 17.87 -0.92 6.93
N VAL A 136 16.70 -1.38 6.45
CA VAL A 136 15.42 -1.23 7.15
C VAL A 136 14.76 -2.54 7.56
N GLU A 137 15.42 -3.66 7.36
CA GLU A 137 14.89 -5.00 7.61
C GLU A 137 14.51 -5.20 9.08
N ALA A 138 15.30 -4.67 9.99
CA ALA A 138 15.01 -4.73 11.44
C ALA A 138 13.73 -3.99 11.79
N GLN A 139 13.54 -2.79 11.24
CA GLN A 139 12.36 -1.95 11.46
C GLN A 139 11.11 -2.57 10.80
N LEU A 140 11.25 -3.12 9.60
CA LEU A 140 10.18 -3.85 8.92
C LEU A 140 9.71 -5.05 9.74
N ASN A 141 10.65 -5.86 10.25
CA ASN A 141 10.34 -7.02 11.09
C ASN A 141 9.73 -6.61 12.43
N ALA A 142 10.21 -5.52 13.04
CA ALA A 142 9.63 -4.98 14.26
C ALA A 142 8.16 -4.56 14.05
N LEU A 143 7.87 -3.83 12.96
CA LEU A 143 6.49 -3.43 12.61
C LEU A 143 5.61 -4.64 12.33
N LEU A 144 6.09 -5.64 11.60
CA LEU A 144 5.35 -6.88 11.36
C LEU A 144 5.05 -7.62 12.66
N GLY A 145 6.00 -7.68 13.59
CA GLY A 145 5.82 -8.28 14.91
C GLY A 145 4.76 -7.54 15.76
N LEU A 146 4.82 -6.20 15.77
CA LEU A 146 3.84 -5.36 16.47
C LEU A 146 2.43 -5.54 15.89
N LEU A 147 2.29 -5.54 14.57
CA LEU A 147 0.99 -5.70 13.91
C LEU A 147 0.40 -7.10 14.05
N ALA A 148 1.25 -8.12 14.22
CA ALA A 148 0.82 -9.50 14.44
C ALA A 148 0.44 -9.78 15.90
N SER A 149 0.92 -8.99 16.87
CA SER A 149 0.69 -9.21 18.30
C SER A 149 -0.67 -8.65 18.73
N PRO A 150 -1.57 -9.46 19.32
CA PRO A 150 -2.85 -8.96 19.84
C PRO A 150 -2.67 -7.95 20.99
N ASP A 151 -1.59 -8.08 21.78
CA ASP A 151 -1.32 -7.27 22.97
C ASP A 151 -0.60 -5.95 22.65
N SER A 152 -0.24 -5.72 21.39
CA SER A 152 0.40 -4.46 20.98
C SER A 152 -0.59 -3.32 20.89
N SER A 153 -0.08 -2.08 20.93
CA SER A 153 -0.89 -0.88 20.70
C SER A 153 -1.59 -0.93 19.33
N ASN A 154 -2.84 -0.50 19.29
CA ASN A 154 -3.60 -0.38 18.04
C ASN A 154 -3.15 0.80 17.19
N LEU A 155 -2.49 1.80 17.78
CA LEU A 155 -1.91 2.95 17.13
C LEU A 155 -0.39 2.85 17.19
N ILE A 156 0.26 2.82 16.04
CA ILE A 156 1.72 2.78 15.91
C ILE A 156 2.14 4.02 15.15
N LEU A 157 3.03 4.82 15.73
CA LEU A 157 3.63 5.98 15.07
C LEU A 157 5.03 5.61 14.57
N LEU A 158 5.23 5.77 13.27
CA LEU A 158 6.52 5.74 12.62
C LEU A 158 7.02 7.18 12.47
N ASP A 159 7.92 7.62 13.35
CA ASP A 159 8.47 8.96 13.33
C ASP A 159 9.94 9.00 12.85
N GLY A 160 10.39 10.18 12.48
CA GLY A 160 11.77 10.42 12.03
C GLY A 160 11.86 11.64 11.12
N ILE A 161 13.08 12.08 10.85
CA ILE A 161 13.35 13.26 10.02
C ILE A 161 12.83 13.09 8.58
N GLY A 162 12.70 14.21 7.87
CA GLY A 162 12.30 14.20 6.46
C GLY A 162 13.31 13.42 5.60
N GLY A 163 12.82 12.70 4.59
CA GLY A 163 13.68 11.95 3.66
C GLY A 163 14.31 10.66 4.19
N ILE A 164 14.02 10.27 5.44
CA ILE A 164 14.59 9.08 6.08
C ILE A 164 14.00 7.76 5.55
N GLY A 165 12.91 7.80 4.79
CA GLY A 165 12.32 6.61 4.19
C GLY A 165 11.07 6.07 4.90
N LYS A 166 10.42 6.82 5.79
CA LYS A 166 9.19 6.40 6.52
C LYS A 166 8.09 5.90 5.58
N THR A 167 7.72 6.70 4.60
CA THR A 167 6.71 6.38 3.59
C THR A 167 7.07 5.12 2.80
N SER A 168 8.36 4.98 2.41
CA SER A 168 8.86 3.79 1.69
C SER A 168 8.82 2.53 2.55
N LEU A 169 9.16 2.64 3.84
CA LEU A 169 9.07 1.52 4.80
C LEU A 169 7.61 1.10 5.00
N ALA A 170 6.70 2.06 5.14
CA ALA A 170 5.27 1.77 5.31
C ALA A 170 4.66 1.13 4.05
N ASP A 171 5.05 1.57 2.84
CA ASP A 171 4.63 0.93 1.59
C ASP A 171 5.13 -0.52 1.50
N ALA A 172 6.41 -0.78 1.81
CA ALA A 172 6.97 -2.14 1.83
C ALA A 172 6.28 -3.02 2.88
N LEU A 173 5.97 -2.45 4.05
CA LEU A 173 5.21 -3.13 5.09
C LEU A 173 3.83 -3.54 4.60
N LEU A 174 3.07 -2.62 3.98
CA LEU A 174 1.74 -2.91 3.44
C LEU A 174 1.78 -4.00 2.38
N ARG A 175 2.71 -3.94 1.43
CA ARG A 175 2.88 -4.99 0.40
C ARG A 175 3.19 -6.34 1.03
N THR A 176 4.02 -6.37 2.06
CA THR A 176 4.31 -7.59 2.82
C THR A 176 3.06 -8.12 3.54
N ILE A 177 2.27 -7.24 4.14
CA ILE A 177 1.03 -7.58 4.85
C ILE A 177 -0.02 -8.11 3.88
N ILE A 178 -0.21 -7.46 2.73
CA ILE A 178 -1.12 -7.92 1.66
C ILE A 178 -0.70 -9.30 1.16
N ALA A 179 0.60 -9.50 0.89
CA ALA A 179 1.12 -10.79 0.44
C ALA A 179 0.90 -11.91 1.47
N ARG A 180 0.94 -11.58 2.77
CA ARG A 180 0.71 -12.55 3.87
C ARG A 180 -0.77 -12.72 4.24
N GLY A 181 -1.67 -11.89 3.75
CA GLY A 181 -3.09 -11.91 4.11
C GLY A 181 -3.34 -11.64 5.61
N MET A 182 -2.55 -10.75 6.24
CA MET A 182 -2.64 -10.50 7.68
C MET A 182 -3.86 -9.66 8.08
N PHE A 183 -4.36 -8.83 7.18
CA PHE A 183 -5.54 -7.99 7.36
C PHE A 183 -6.52 -8.23 6.22
N ALA A 184 -7.81 -8.13 6.50
CA ALA A 184 -8.85 -8.30 5.50
C ALA A 184 -8.88 -7.13 4.50
N GLU A 185 -8.60 -5.92 4.96
CA GLU A 185 -8.58 -4.70 4.16
C GLU A 185 -7.40 -3.82 4.58
N VAL A 186 -6.88 -3.04 3.63
CA VAL A 186 -5.89 -2.01 3.88
C VAL A 186 -6.36 -0.70 3.27
N ALA A 187 -6.05 0.43 3.94
CA ALA A 187 -6.29 1.76 3.43
C ALA A 187 -5.03 2.63 3.60
N TRP A 188 -4.75 3.47 2.61
CA TRP A 188 -3.70 4.49 2.66
C TRP A 188 -4.34 5.85 2.48
N ILE A 189 -4.18 6.71 3.48
CA ILE A 189 -4.68 8.08 3.48
C ILE A 189 -3.50 9.01 3.73
N SER A 190 -3.34 10.02 2.89
CA SER A 190 -2.31 11.04 3.06
C SER A 190 -2.93 12.35 3.51
N ALA A 191 -2.35 12.97 4.54
CA ALA A 191 -2.79 14.30 4.97
C ALA A 191 -2.47 15.38 3.93
N GLN A 192 -1.64 15.07 2.95
CA GLN A 192 -1.38 15.93 1.80
C GLN A 192 -2.38 15.63 0.69
N GLN A 193 -3.55 16.25 0.71
CA GLN A 193 -4.57 16.09 -0.33
C GLN A 193 -4.26 16.95 -1.56
N GLN A 194 -4.35 16.32 -2.73
CA GLN A 194 -4.39 16.98 -4.02
C GLN A 194 -5.69 16.59 -4.72
N HIS A 195 -6.67 17.47 -4.72
CA HIS A 195 -7.89 17.23 -5.46
C HIS A 195 -7.71 17.60 -6.93
N PHE A 196 -7.83 16.59 -7.78
CA PHE A 196 -7.94 16.74 -9.22
C PHE A 196 -9.42 16.79 -9.61
N HIS A 197 -9.86 17.91 -10.20
CA HIS A 197 -11.15 17.93 -10.87
C HIS A 197 -11.01 17.38 -12.30
N LEU A 198 -11.93 16.48 -12.68
CA LEU A 198 -12.02 15.84 -14.01
C LEU A 198 -12.18 16.81 -15.19
N ASP A 199 -12.37 18.12 -14.92
CA ASP A 199 -12.54 19.18 -15.93
C ASP A 199 -11.22 19.82 -16.40
N GLY A 200 -10.07 19.33 -15.91
CA GLY A 200 -8.75 19.82 -16.31
C GLY A 200 -8.43 21.26 -15.90
N ARG A 201 -9.30 21.92 -15.15
CA ARG A 201 -9.07 23.29 -14.67
C ARG A 201 -8.47 23.28 -13.27
N LEU A 202 -7.26 23.76 -13.17
CA LEU A 202 -6.63 24.14 -11.92
C LEU A 202 -7.40 25.39 -11.39
N ARG A 203 -8.36 25.18 -10.52
CA ARG A 203 -8.73 26.26 -9.61
C ARG A 203 -7.64 26.32 -8.56
N ASN A 204 -7.11 27.50 -8.29
CA ASN A 204 -6.35 27.82 -7.08
C ASN A 204 -7.25 27.56 -5.87
N ILE A 205 -7.42 26.30 -5.52
CA ILE A 205 -8.01 25.91 -4.25
C ILE A 205 -6.83 25.99 -3.27
N PRO A 206 -6.94 26.75 -2.18
CA PRO A 206 -5.96 26.67 -1.11
C PRO A 206 -5.78 25.19 -0.80
N ARG A 207 -4.54 24.71 -0.62
CA ARG A 207 -4.21 23.33 -0.26
C ARG A 207 -5.25 22.86 0.77
N SER A 208 -6.18 22.00 0.39
CA SER A 208 -7.06 21.39 1.37
C SER A 208 -6.21 20.38 2.12
N VAL A 209 -5.75 20.78 3.28
CA VAL A 209 -5.09 19.87 4.21
C VAL A 209 -6.17 18.99 4.79
N LEU A 210 -5.92 17.70 4.91
CA LEU A 210 -6.85 16.76 5.51
C LEU A 210 -7.10 17.20 6.96
N THR A 211 -8.37 17.33 7.31
CA THR A 211 -8.80 17.55 8.71
C THR A 211 -9.24 16.22 9.33
N ALA A 212 -9.39 16.18 10.65
CA ALA A 212 -9.93 15.01 11.35
C ALA A 212 -11.31 14.60 10.82
N ASP A 213 -12.11 15.57 10.45
CA ASP A 213 -13.42 15.35 9.85
C ASP A 213 -13.31 14.80 8.41
N GLY A 214 -12.42 15.36 7.62
CA GLY A 214 -12.13 14.89 6.26
C GLY A 214 -11.55 13.48 6.24
N PHE A 215 -10.77 13.10 7.24
CA PHE A 215 -10.29 11.73 7.41
C PHE A 215 -11.44 10.72 7.56
N VAL A 216 -12.46 11.04 8.37
CA VAL A 216 -13.63 10.15 8.53
C VAL A 216 -14.37 9.98 7.22
N ASP A 217 -14.51 11.06 6.44
CA ASP A 217 -15.16 11.02 5.13
C ASP A 217 -14.36 10.16 4.15
N GLU A 218 -13.06 10.37 4.03
CA GLU A 218 -12.18 9.63 3.11
C GLU A 218 -12.10 8.14 3.49
N LEU A 219 -11.97 7.83 4.78
CA LEU A 219 -11.98 6.45 5.25
C LEU A 219 -13.31 5.75 4.97
N ALA A 220 -14.44 6.47 5.13
CA ALA A 220 -15.75 5.94 4.80
C ALA A 220 -15.90 5.67 3.30
N ASP A 221 -15.42 6.56 2.45
CA ASP A 221 -15.46 6.38 1.00
C ASP A 221 -14.60 5.19 0.54
N LEU A 222 -13.47 4.92 1.24
CA LEU A 222 -12.59 3.78 0.94
C LEU A 222 -13.17 2.44 1.43
N LEU A 223 -13.75 2.40 2.64
CA LEU A 223 -14.13 1.13 3.31
C LEU A 223 -15.62 0.81 3.23
N LEU A 224 -16.49 1.80 3.02
CA LEU A 224 -17.94 1.63 2.97
C LEU A 224 -18.52 1.75 1.55
N VAL A 225 -17.74 1.46 0.52
CA VAL A 225 -18.09 1.57 -0.91
C VAL A 225 -19.61 1.38 -1.14
N ASP A 226 -20.27 2.28 -1.85
CA ASP A 226 -21.72 2.31 -2.12
C ASP A 226 -22.65 2.60 -0.90
N GLN A 227 -22.14 2.54 0.34
CA GLN A 227 -22.91 2.78 1.55
C GLN A 227 -22.65 4.16 2.18
N ALA A 228 -21.57 4.84 1.77
CA ALA A 228 -21.18 6.14 2.35
C ALA A 228 -21.95 7.33 1.74
N ALA A 229 -22.46 7.17 0.51
CA ALA A 229 -23.13 8.24 -0.21
C ALA A 229 -24.40 8.72 0.51
N GLY A 230 -24.47 10.02 0.82
CA GLY A 230 -25.62 10.63 1.49
C GLY A 230 -25.69 10.46 3.01
N LEU A 231 -24.75 9.76 3.63
CA LEU A 231 -24.70 9.63 5.08
C LEU A 231 -24.10 10.87 5.74
N GLY A 232 -24.68 11.27 6.87
CA GLY A 232 -24.05 12.24 7.76
C GLY A 232 -22.82 11.65 8.46
N ARG A 233 -21.92 12.53 8.96
CA ARG A 233 -20.64 12.12 9.59
C ARG A 233 -20.82 11.12 10.73
N GLU A 234 -21.75 11.34 11.64
CA GLU A 234 -21.99 10.43 12.76
C GLU A 234 -22.38 9.02 12.30
N GLN A 235 -23.19 8.96 11.23
CA GLN A 235 -23.57 7.68 10.61
C GLN A 235 -22.39 7.00 9.94
N LYS A 236 -21.54 7.75 9.21
CA LYS A 236 -20.30 7.23 8.64
C LYS A 236 -19.40 6.65 9.73
N LEU A 237 -19.18 7.38 10.83
CA LEU A 237 -18.35 6.94 11.95
C LEU A 237 -18.96 5.69 12.63
N ALA A 238 -20.27 5.63 12.82
CA ALA A 238 -20.95 4.46 13.38
C ALA A 238 -20.78 3.22 12.48
N ASN A 239 -20.97 3.40 11.17
CA ASN A 239 -20.79 2.30 10.19
C ASN A 239 -19.33 1.84 10.11
N LEU A 240 -18.36 2.77 10.14
CA LEU A 240 -16.94 2.43 10.20
C LEU A 240 -16.60 1.62 11.44
N ARG A 241 -17.12 2.01 12.63
CA ARG A 241 -16.93 1.24 13.88
C ARG A 241 -17.44 -0.20 13.74
N VAL A 242 -18.64 -0.36 13.21
CA VAL A 242 -19.22 -1.70 12.99
C VAL A 242 -18.34 -2.50 12.03
N ARG A 243 -17.95 -1.92 10.90
CA ARG A 243 -17.12 -2.59 9.89
C ARG A 243 -15.76 -2.99 10.44
N MET A 244 -15.06 -2.06 11.10
CA MET A 244 -13.70 -2.26 11.61
C MET A 244 -13.64 -3.12 12.86
N SER A 245 -14.77 -3.30 13.58
CA SER A 245 -14.89 -4.26 14.69
C SER A 245 -15.16 -5.69 14.24
N GLN A 246 -15.75 -5.87 13.06
CA GLN A 246 -16.08 -7.20 12.51
C GLN A 246 -14.89 -7.84 11.81
N THR A 247 -14.04 -7.05 11.17
CA THR A 247 -12.88 -7.50 10.41
C THR A 247 -11.67 -6.62 10.70
N ALA A 248 -10.49 -7.24 10.71
CA ALA A 248 -9.24 -6.52 10.95
C ALA A 248 -8.84 -5.70 9.71
N HIS A 249 -8.66 -4.40 9.88
CA HIS A 249 -8.17 -3.46 8.86
C HIS A 249 -6.83 -2.89 9.29
N LEU A 250 -5.97 -2.59 8.34
CA LEU A 250 -4.79 -1.75 8.56
C LEU A 250 -4.97 -0.43 7.80
N VAL A 251 -4.97 0.67 8.54
CA VAL A 251 -5.07 2.03 7.98
C VAL A 251 -3.74 2.74 8.18
N VAL A 252 -3.15 3.21 7.09
CA VAL A 252 -1.94 4.06 7.11
C VAL A 252 -2.36 5.51 6.92
N LEU A 253 -1.90 6.38 7.82
CA LEU A 253 -2.00 7.83 7.69
C LEU A 253 -0.61 8.42 7.47
N ASP A 254 -0.36 8.92 6.26
CA ASP A 254 0.92 9.52 5.91
C ASP A 254 0.89 11.05 5.99
N ASN A 255 2.05 11.65 6.27
CA ASN A 255 2.26 13.09 6.39
C ASN A 255 1.41 13.76 7.50
N LEU A 256 1.23 13.08 8.63
CA LEU A 256 0.36 13.53 9.72
C LEU A 256 0.75 14.92 10.28
N GLU A 257 2.02 15.33 10.14
CA GLU A 257 2.48 16.68 10.52
C GLU A 257 1.82 17.82 9.73
N LEU A 258 1.19 17.52 8.61
CA LEU A 258 0.46 18.51 7.81
C LEU A 258 -0.99 18.72 8.26
N MET A 259 -1.50 17.85 9.13
CA MET A 259 -2.87 17.91 9.63
C MET A 259 -2.99 18.99 10.73
N PRO A 260 -3.89 19.98 10.60
CA PRO A 260 -3.98 21.09 11.54
C PRO A 260 -4.64 20.72 12.88
N ASP A 261 -5.41 19.64 12.92
CA ASP A 261 -6.26 19.24 14.04
C ASP A 261 -6.05 17.78 14.45
N VAL A 262 -4.78 17.34 14.52
CA VAL A 262 -4.38 15.99 14.93
C VAL A 262 -4.98 15.60 16.27
N ASP A 263 -5.04 16.53 17.23
CA ASP A 263 -5.60 16.30 18.56
C ASP A 263 -7.08 15.86 18.53
N ARG A 264 -7.81 16.28 17.49
CA ARG A 264 -9.19 15.83 17.26
C ARG A 264 -9.26 14.49 16.53
N LEU A 265 -8.23 14.14 15.76
CA LEU A 265 -8.17 12.87 15.04
C LEU A 265 -7.93 11.69 15.99
N LEU A 266 -6.99 11.81 16.94
CA LEU A 266 -6.57 10.72 17.81
C LEU A 266 -7.74 10.04 18.56
N PRO A 267 -8.71 10.76 19.16
CA PRO A 267 -9.90 10.15 19.74
C PRO A 267 -10.73 9.34 18.75
N PHE A 268 -10.83 9.75 17.46
CA PHE A 268 -11.54 8.96 16.45
C PHE A 268 -10.80 7.66 16.16
N LEU A 269 -9.46 7.71 16.04
CA LEU A 269 -8.65 6.50 15.81
C LEU A 269 -8.82 5.50 16.96
N HIS A 270 -8.78 5.95 18.21
CA HIS A 270 -9.02 5.09 19.37
C HIS A 270 -10.42 4.46 19.36
N GLN A 271 -11.42 5.19 18.89
CA GLN A 271 -12.80 4.68 18.78
C GLN A 271 -12.99 3.66 17.64
N LEU A 272 -12.21 3.78 16.56
CA LEU A 272 -12.22 2.88 15.43
C LEU A 272 -11.32 1.65 15.62
N ALA A 273 -10.36 1.75 16.55
CA ALA A 273 -9.47 0.66 16.89
C ALA A 273 -10.25 -0.52 17.53
N GLY A 274 -9.66 -1.68 17.50
CA GLY A 274 -10.23 -2.93 18.01
C GLY A 274 -9.36 -4.06 17.45
N PRO A 275 -9.87 -4.91 16.55
CA PRO A 275 -9.03 -5.82 15.76
C PRO A 275 -8.24 -5.06 14.69
N SER A 276 -8.67 -3.83 14.35
CA SER A 276 -8.02 -2.96 13.37
C SER A 276 -6.84 -2.20 13.96
N ARG A 277 -5.87 -1.88 13.11
CA ARG A 277 -4.63 -1.18 13.47
C ARG A 277 -4.46 0.08 12.64
N PHE A 278 -3.78 1.08 13.21
CA PHE A 278 -3.41 2.33 12.54
C PHE A 278 -1.90 2.51 12.58
N LEU A 279 -1.31 2.74 11.41
CA LEU A 279 0.08 3.15 11.25
C LEU A 279 0.11 4.65 10.89
N LEU A 280 0.58 5.45 11.82
CA LEU A 280 0.70 6.89 11.69
C LEU A 280 2.12 7.22 11.24
N ILE A 281 2.28 8.07 10.24
CA ILE A 281 3.60 8.48 9.73
C ILE A 281 3.71 9.99 9.90
N SER A 282 4.74 10.42 10.65
CA SER A 282 4.95 11.84 10.92
C SER A 282 6.44 12.19 11.03
N ARG A 283 6.77 13.46 10.84
CA ARG A 283 8.07 14.03 11.21
C ARG A 283 8.13 14.39 12.70
N HIS A 284 6.95 14.60 13.30
CA HIS A 284 6.82 14.95 14.72
C HIS A 284 6.45 13.72 15.54
N SER A 285 6.95 13.66 16.77
CA SER A 285 6.56 12.65 17.74
C SER A 285 5.39 13.14 18.59
N PHE A 286 4.54 12.21 19.03
CA PHE A 286 3.38 12.48 19.89
C PHE A 286 3.55 11.80 21.26
N TYR A 287 4.72 11.93 21.89
CA TYR A 287 5.04 11.25 23.15
C TYR A 287 4.11 11.62 24.33
N ALA A 288 3.42 12.76 24.24
CA ALA A 288 2.45 13.16 25.24
C ALA A 288 1.12 12.40 25.14
N GLU A 289 0.85 11.73 23.99
CA GLU A 289 -0.40 11.05 23.75
C GLU A 289 -0.34 9.59 24.23
N PRO A 290 -1.22 9.18 25.15
CA PRO A 290 -1.24 7.81 25.67
C PRO A 290 -1.74 6.82 24.60
N GLY A 291 -1.26 5.58 24.67
CA GLY A 291 -1.76 4.49 23.83
C GLY A 291 -1.19 4.44 22.41
N ILE A 292 -0.21 5.29 22.08
CA ILE A 292 0.52 5.25 20.81
C ILE A 292 1.87 4.56 21.06
N TYR A 293 2.18 3.55 20.25
CA TYR A 293 3.50 2.96 20.23
C TYR A 293 4.40 3.74 19.26
N HIS A 294 5.56 4.20 19.72
CA HIS A 294 6.50 4.99 18.94
C HIS A 294 7.63 4.11 18.38
N LEU A 295 7.75 4.08 17.07
CA LEU A 295 8.90 3.50 16.36
C LEU A 295 9.62 4.62 15.60
N ARG A 296 10.81 4.96 16.08
CA ARG A 296 11.65 5.94 15.39
C ARG A 296 12.48 5.28 14.31
N LEU A 297 12.42 5.81 13.07
CA LEU A 297 13.27 5.37 11.99
C LEU A 297 14.60 6.13 12.05
N PRO A 298 15.72 5.45 12.34
CA PRO A 298 17.04 6.06 12.42
C PRO A 298 17.60 6.32 11.01
N GLU A 299 18.66 7.11 10.93
CA GLU A 299 19.50 7.19 9.75
C GLU A 299 20.16 5.84 9.46
N LEU A 300 20.50 5.61 8.18
CA LEU A 300 21.28 4.45 7.77
C LEU A 300 22.64 4.46 8.45
N VAL A 301 23.09 3.30 8.89
CA VAL A 301 24.49 3.12 9.31
C VAL A 301 25.41 3.23 8.09
N GLU A 302 26.68 3.54 8.33
CA GLU A 302 27.65 3.82 7.26
C GLU A 302 27.66 2.73 6.17
N ALA A 303 27.73 1.46 6.54
CA ALA A 303 27.76 0.37 5.57
C ALA A 303 26.53 0.36 4.64
N ASP A 304 25.33 0.59 5.18
CA ASP A 304 24.08 0.65 4.42
C ASP A 304 24.01 1.92 3.57
N ALA A 305 24.50 3.05 4.09
CA ALA A 305 24.57 4.31 3.36
C ALA A 305 25.49 4.19 2.12
N LEU A 306 26.69 3.60 2.29
CA LEU A 306 27.61 3.36 1.17
C LEU A 306 27.04 2.34 0.17
N HIS A 307 26.32 1.35 0.66
CA HIS A 307 25.61 0.40 -0.20
C HIS A 307 24.53 1.13 -1.05
N LEU A 308 23.74 1.99 -0.44
CA LEU A 308 22.73 2.80 -1.14
C LEU A 308 23.36 3.71 -2.20
N VAL A 309 24.49 4.38 -1.87
CA VAL A 309 25.24 5.21 -2.83
C VAL A 309 25.65 4.41 -4.06
N ARG A 310 26.23 3.21 -3.88
CA ARG A 310 26.63 2.35 -5.00
C ARG A 310 25.47 1.90 -5.85
N GLN A 311 24.37 1.53 -5.20
CA GLN A 311 23.15 1.10 -5.88
C GLN A 311 22.56 2.24 -6.72
N GLU A 312 22.40 3.44 -6.15
CA GLU A 312 21.89 4.60 -6.89
C GLU A 312 22.86 5.02 -8.02
N ALA A 313 24.17 4.96 -7.78
CA ALA A 313 25.15 5.23 -8.81
C ALA A 313 25.06 4.25 -9.99
N GLY A 314 24.85 2.96 -9.72
CA GLY A 314 24.60 1.95 -10.74
C GLY A 314 23.34 2.22 -11.56
N LEU A 315 22.24 2.58 -10.90
CA LEU A 315 20.97 2.95 -11.55
C LEU A 315 21.09 4.22 -12.41
N ARG A 316 22.04 5.11 -12.10
CA ARG A 316 22.28 6.38 -12.80
C ARG A 316 23.43 6.35 -13.79
N ASN A 317 23.96 5.17 -14.09
CA ASN A 317 25.09 5.00 -15.01
C ASN A 317 26.36 5.81 -14.61
N LEU A 318 26.71 5.74 -13.31
CA LEU A 318 27.93 6.29 -12.74
C LEU A 318 28.85 5.15 -12.30
N PRO A 319 29.50 4.42 -13.22
CA PRO A 319 30.26 3.21 -12.91
C PRO A 319 31.43 3.42 -11.95
N GLU A 320 32.09 4.56 -12.03
CA GLU A 320 33.20 4.90 -11.12
C GLU A 320 32.74 5.01 -9.67
N LEU A 321 31.57 5.64 -9.43
CA LEU A 321 30.99 5.78 -8.10
C LEU A 321 30.37 4.44 -7.62
N ALA A 322 29.75 3.68 -8.52
CA ALA A 322 29.14 2.38 -8.22
C ALA A 322 30.15 1.33 -7.78
N THR A 323 31.40 1.42 -8.28
CA THR A 323 32.50 0.48 -7.95
C THR A 323 33.55 1.09 -7.02
N ALA A 324 33.33 2.30 -6.54
CA ALA A 324 34.28 2.99 -5.68
C ALA A 324 34.51 2.24 -4.35
N PRO A 325 35.76 2.19 -3.85
CA PRO A 325 36.05 1.67 -2.52
C PRO A 325 35.43 2.54 -1.42
N ASP A 326 35.22 1.96 -0.24
CA ASP A 326 34.58 2.66 0.89
C ASP A 326 35.25 3.98 1.22
N ALA A 327 36.58 4.02 1.23
CA ALA A 327 37.34 5.23 1.52
C ALA A 327 37.04 6.42 0.60
N HIS A 328 36.56 6.18 -0.63
CA HIS A 328 36.16 7.26 -1.55
C HIS A 328 34.72 7.70 -1.32
N LEU A 329 33.88 6.83 -0.78
CA LEU A 329 32.45 7.12 -0.51
C LEU A 329 32.20 7.62 0.91
N GLN A 330 33.06 7.25 1.87
CA GLN A 330 32.97 7.64 3.27
C GLN A 330 32.81 9.16 3.46
N PRO A 331 33.51 10.06 2.73
CA PRO A 331 33.31 11.50 2.83
C PRO A 331 31.87 11.93 2.50
N ILE A 332 31.12 11.18 1.67
CA ILE A 332 29.71 11.45 1.42
C ILE A 332 28.92 11.26 2.72
N TYR A 333 29.10 10.11 3.37
CA TYR A 333 28.44 9.79 4.64
C TYR A 333 28.80 10.77 5.75
N GLU A 334 30.09 11.11 5.88
CA GLU A 334 30.57 12.09 6.87
C GLU A 334 29.95 13.49 6.65
N THR A 335 29.65 13.84 5.39
CA THR A 335 29.09 15.14 5.02
C THR A 335 27.58 15.20 5.20
N VAL A 336 26.82 14.20 4.73
CA VAL A 336 25.34 14.26 4.69
C VAL A 336 24.64 13.32 5.67
N GLY A 337 25.40 12.51 6.40
CA GLY A 337 24.86 11.48 7.28
C GLY A 337 24.26 10.30 6.52
N GLY A 338 23.48 9.49 7.24
CA GLY A 338 22.80 8.32 6.69
C GLY A 338 21.37 8.60 6.17
N ASN A 339 21.06 9.85 5.80
CA ASN A 339 19.74 10.16 5.25
C ASN A 339 19.63 9.70 3.78
N PRO A 340 18.73 8.74 3.44
CA PRO A 340 18.64 8.17 2.11
C PRO A 340 18.38 9.20 1.00
N LEU A 341 17.53 10.21 1.27
CA LEU A 341 17.23 11.24 0.27
C LEU A 341 18.46 12.13 0.01
N ALA A 342 19.19 12.54 1.06
CA ALA A 342 20.40 13.33 0.91
C ALA A 342 21.47 12.57 0.11
N LEU A 343 21.68 11.29 0.41
CA LEU A 343 22.61 10.42 -0.32
C LEU A 343 22.23 10.32 -1.82
N ARG A 344 20.96 10.10 -2.14
CA ARG A 344 20.46 10.05 -3.53
C ARG A 344 20.67 11.39 -4.26
N LEU A 345 20.42 12.51 -3.59
CA LEU A 345 20.61 13.83 -4.17
C LEU A 345 22.08 14.12 -4.45
N VAL A 346 22.99 13.72 -3.55
CA VAL A 346 24.45 13.82 -3.79
C VAL A 346 24.84 13.02 -5.03
N VAL A 347 24.40 11.77 -5.15
CA VAL A 347 24.67 10.91 -6.33
C VAL A 347 24.17 11.59 -7.60
N GLY A 348 22.96 12.19 -7.58
CA GLY A 348 22.43 12.93 -8.73
C GLY A 348 23.32 14.09 -9.16
N GLN A 349 23.90 14.82 -8.21
CA GLN A 349 24.77 15.98 -8.52
C GLN A 349 26.12 15.58 -9.13
N VAL A 350 26.61 14.36 -8.92
CA VAL A 350 27.87 13.88 -9.52
C VAL A 350 27.85 13.90 -11.05
N HIS A 351 26.66 13.89 -11.68
CA HIS A 351 26.55 14.08 -13.14
C HIS A 351 26.96 15.48 -13.61
N VAL A 352 26.88 16.46 -12.73
CA VAL A 352 27.11 17.89 -13.10
C VAL A 352 28.43 18.42 -12.52
N HIS A 353 28.79 17.93 -11.32
CA HIS A 353 29.95 18.46 -10.59
C HIS A 353 30.85 17.32 -10.08
N PRO A 354 32.17 17.55 -9.99
CA PRO A 354 33.08 16.63 -9.31
C PRO A 354 32.70 16.46 -7.84
N LEU A 355 32.74 15.21 -7.34
CA LEU A 355 32.37 14.89 -5.96
C LEU A 355 33.06 15.77 -4.88
N PRO A 356 34.38 16.07 -4.96
CA PRO A 356 35.04 16.93 -3.97
C PRO A 356 34.43 18.34 -3.89
N VAL A 357 33.99 18.90 -5.02
CA VAL A 357 33.35 20.23 -5.06
C VAL A 357 31.97 20.17 -4.38
N ILE A 358 31.18 19.12 -4.67
CA ILE A 358 29.87 18.89 -4.03
C ILE A 358 30.05 18.81 -2.51
N LEU A 359 30.99 18.00 -2.03
CA LEU A 359 31.22 17.79 -0.61
C LEU A 359 31.72 19.06 0.11
N ALA A 360 32.63 19.83 -0.52
CA ALA A 360 33.11 21.08 0.04
C ALA A 360 31.99 22.10 0.23
N ASP A 361 31.12 22.22 -0.76
CA ASP A 361 29.97 23.13 -0.71
C ASP A 361 28.91 22.69 0.32
N LEU A 362 28.64 21.39 0.43
CA LEU A 362 27.75 20.84 1.45
C LEU A 362 28.30 21.01 2.87
N ALA A 363 29.60 20.84 3.06
CA ALA A 363 30.26 21.07 4.33
C ALA A 363 30.17 22.55 4.75
N ALA A 364 30.29 23.47 3.79
CA ALA A 364 30.14 24.94 4.04
C ALA A 364 28.68 25.28 4.43
N ALA A 365 27.68 24.58 3.90
CA ALA A 365 26.25 24.76 4.20
C ALA A 365 25.78 24.10 5.49
N ARG A 366 26.58 23.25 6.13
CA ARG A 366 26.22 22.38 7.27
C ARG A 366 25.91 23.10 8.60
N GLY A 367 25.68 24.41 8.61
CA GLY A 367 25.61 25.20 9.87
C GLY A 367 24.24 25.27 10.55
N GLU A 368 23.09 24.98 9.91
CA GLU A 368 21.81 25.44 10.45
C GLU A 368 20.76 24.34 10.70
N SER A 369 20.50 23.43 9.81
CA SER A 369 19.56 22.30 9.99
C SER A 369 19.60 21.33 8.80
N VAL A 370 18.96 20.17 8.96
CA VAL A 370 18.77 19.22 7.85
C VAL A 370 17.96 19.86 6.71
N GLU A 371 16.97 20.70 7.04
CA GLU A 371 16.21 21.48 6.05
C GLU A 371 17.09 22.47 5.28
N ALA A 372 18.05 23.14 5.95
CA ALA A 372 19.00 24.03 5.28
C ALA A 372 19.87 23.28 4.29
N LEU A 373 20.33 22.07 4.65
CA LEU A 373 21.07 21.21 3.76
C LEU A 373 20.26 20.86 2.49
N TYR A 374 19.00 20.45 2.66
CA TYR A 374 18.12 20.17 1.51
C TYR A 374 17.88 21.41 0.67
N THR A 375 17.57 22.53 1.29
CA THR A 375 17.38 23.81 0.60
C THR A 375 18.61 24.16 -0.24
N TYR A 376 19.80 23.97 0.31
CA TYR A 376 21.05 24.20 -0.41
C TYR A 376 21.21 23.26 -1.62
N ILE A 377 20.99 21.94 -1.42
CA ILE A 377 21.11 20.94 -2.49
C ILE A 377 20.12 21.25 -3.62
N TYR A 378 18.85 21.54 -3.29
CA TYR A 378 17.84 21.85 -4.29
C TYR A 378 18.12 23.17 -5.00
N ARG A 379 18.57 24.22 -4.29
CA ARG A 379 18.93 25.51 -4.88
C ARG A 379 20.06 25.35 -5.89
N ARG A 380 21.09 24.62 -5.52
CA ARG A 380 22.21 24.34 -6.42
C ARG A 380 21.77 23.57 -7.66
N ALA A 381 20.94 22.52 -7.50
CA ALA A 381 20.37 21.81 -8.63
C ALA A 381 19.53 22.75 -9.51
N TRP A 382 18.69 23.59 -8.90
CA TRP A 382 17.86 24.58 -9.59
C TRP A 382 18.66 25.57 -10.42
N ASP A 383 19.75 26.09 -9.87
CA ASP A 383 20.60 27.08 -10.56
C ASP A 383 21.26 26.54 -11.84
N HIS A 384 21.43 25.22 -11.93
CA HIS A 384 21.99 24.53 -13.10
C HIS A 384 20.93 24.02 -14.10
N LEU A 385 19.66 24.11 -13.78
CA LEU A 385 18.58 23.75 -14.70
C LEU A 385 18.37 24.86 -15.73
N ASP A 386 18.20 24.49 -16.99
CA ASP A 386 17.68 25.39 -18.02
C ASP A 386 16.20 25.73 -17.79
N GLU A 387 15.69 26.67 -18.53
CA GLU A 387 14.30 27.13 -18.41
C GLU A 387 13.28 26.00 -18.66
N LEU A 388 13.58 25.11 -19.59
CA LEU A 388 12.75 23.97 -19.92
C LEU A 388 12.62 22.98 -18.72
N CYS A 389 13.76 22.62 -18.14
CA CYS A 389 13.82 21.75 -16.97
C CYS A 389 13.17 22.39 -15.73
N ARG A 390 13.38 23.71 -15.54
CA ARG A 390 12.71 24.46 -14.46
C ARG A 390 11.20 24.43 -14.62
N ARG A 391 10.66 24.67 -15.80
CA ARG A 391 9.22 24.60 -16.08
C ARG A 391 8.66 23.19 -15.87
N ALA A 392 9.36 22.16 -16.33
CA ALA A 392 8.99 20.78 -16.09
C ALA A 392 8.96 20.46 -14.58
N LEU A 393 9.98 20.89 -13.82
CA LEU A 393 10.08 20.67 -12.38
C LEU A 393 9.00 21.44 -11.59
N LEU A 394 8.66 22.68 -12.01
CA LEU A 394 7.60 23.48 -11.41
C LEU A 394 6.19 22.89 -11.63
N ALA A 395 5.99 22.08 -12.66
CA ALA A 395 4.74 21.36 -12.87
C ALA A 395 4.59 20.16 -11.93
N MET A 396 5.69 19.60 -11.41
CA MET A 396 5.67 18.39 -10.60
C MET A 396 4.90 18.50 -9.27
N PRO A 397 4.86 19.62 -8.54
CA PRO A 397 4.00 19.75 -7.36
C PRO A 397 2.52 19.53 -7.61
N LEU A 398 2.07 19.65 -8.85
CA LEU A 398 0.68 19.46 -9.28
C LEU A 398 0.34 17.99 -9.60
N VAL A 399 1.35 17.12 -9.60
CA VAL A 399 1.18 15.68 -9.85
C VAL A 399 0.77 14.99 -8.56
N SER A 400 -0.18 14.05 -8.64
CA SER A 400 -0.61 13.23 -7.50
C SER A 400 0.52 12.30 -7.01
N GLU A 401 0.35 11.70 -5.83
CA GLU A 401 1.27 10.69 -5.29
C GLU A 401 1.35 9.43 -6.19
N HIS A 402 0.30 9.17 -6.97
CA HIS A 402 0.28 8.09 -7.97
C HIS A 402 1.09 8.39 -9.24
N GLY A 403 1.70 9.58 -9.32
CA GLY A 403 2.47 10.02 -10.46
C GLY A 403 1.61 10.49 -11.64
N GLY A 404 2.17 11.40 -12.46
CA GLY A 404 1.61 11.87 -13.72
C GLY A 404 2.25 11.19 -14.93
N ASN A 405 1.47 10.91 -15.97
CA ASN A 405 2.01 10.48 -17.25
C ASN A 405 2.53 11.69 -18.07
N LEU A 406 3.20 11.41 -19.18
CA LEU A 406 3.81 12.44 -20.02
C LEU A 406 2.77 13.43 -20.55
N ASP A 407 1.61 12.95 -21.03
CA ASP A 407 0.55 13.77 -21.62
C ASP A 407 -0.02 14.75 -20.60
N PHE A 408 -0.28 14.27 -19.39
CA PHE A 408 -0.70 15.09 -18.27
C PHE A 408 0.32 16.18 -17.92
N LEU A 409 1.61 15.80 -17.83
CA LEU A 409 2.69 16.74 -17.55
C LEU A 409 2.87 17.76 -18.68
N ALA A 410 2.72 17.37 -19.94
CA ALA A 410 2.76 18.29 -21.09
C ALA A 410 1.64 19.32 -21.01
N GLN A 411 0.44 18.91 -20.62
CA GLN A 411 -0.70 19.80 -20.47
C GLN A 411 -0.50 20.83 -19.36
N ILE A 412 0.01 20.42 -18.17
CA ILE A 412 0.19 21.33 -17.03
C ILE A 412 1.43 22.22 -17.15
N SER A 413 2.52 21.71 -17.73
CA SER A 413 3.75 22.48 -17.96
C SER A 413 3.67 23.39 -19.18
N GLN A 414 2.70 23.15 -20.08
CA GLN A 414 2.58 23.81 -21.39
C GLN A 414 3.86 23.64 -22.24
N LEU A 415 4.54 22.51 -22.09
CA LEU A 415 5.72 22.15 -22.88
C LEU A 415 5.35 21.15 -23.96
N PRO A 416 5.96 21.22 -25.15
CA PRO A 416 5.89 20.16 -26.13
C PRO A 416 6.38 18.83 -25.57
N SER A 417 5.76 17.71 -25.98
CA SER A 417 6.07 16.39 -25.40
C SER A 417 7.53 15.97 -25.55
N ASP A 418 8.20 16.36 -26.65
CA ASP A 418 9.60 16.03 -26.89
C ASP A 418 10.53 16.82 -25.98
N ASP A 419 10.28 18.11 -25.81
CA ASP A 419 11.01 18.98 -24.87
C ASP A 419 10.82 18.48 -23.43
N LEU A 420 9.59 18.13 -23.05
CA LEU A 420 9.28 17.60 -21.75
C LEU A 420 10.00 16.27 -21.47
N ARG A 421 10.08 15.36 -22.44
CA ARG A 421 10.85 14.11 -22.30
C ARG A 421 12.32 14.40 -22.02
N HIS A 422 12.91 15.33 -22.74
CA HIS A 422 14.30 15.72 -22.52
C HIS A 422 14.50 16.29 -21.10
N GLY A 423 13.66 17.25 -20.69
CA GLY A 423 13.71 17.83 -19.35
C GLY A 423 13.49 16.80 -18.25
N LEU A 424 12.48 15.93 -18.38
CA LEU A 424 12.23 14.86 -17.39
C LEU A 424 13.38 13.85 -17.32
N SER A 425 14.03 13.53 -18.44
CA SER A 425 15.20 12.63 -18.43
C SER A 425 16.33 13.21 -17.57
N LEU A 426 16.64 14.50 -17.73
CA LEU A 426 17.64 15.16 -16.89
C LEU A 426 17.22 15.22 -15.43
N LEU A 427 15.98 15.61 -15.14
CA LEU A 427 15.45 15.69 -13.78
C LEU A 427 15.48 14.35 -13.05
N VAL A 428 15.19 13.25 -13.78
CA VAL A 428 15.31 11.89 -13.26
C VAL A 428 16.76 11.52 -12.99
N THR A 429 17.69 11.89 -13.88
CA THR A 429 19.13 11.68 -13.69
C THR A 429 19.65 12.39 -12.44
N LEU A 430 19.18 13.61 -12.19
CA LEU A 430 19.55 14.42 -11.01
C LEU A 430 18.83 13.99 -9.70
N ASN A 431 18.02 12.95 -9.70
CA ASN A 431 17.20 12.52 -8.55
C ASN A 431 16.21 13.58 -8.04
N LEU A 432 15.84 14.53 -8.87
CA LEU A 432 14.81 15.54 -8.57
C LEU A 432 13.40 15.05 -8.89
N VAL A 433 13.29 14.14 -9.84
CA VAL A 433 12.05 13.46 -10.26
C VAL A 433 12.27 11.95 -10.24
N ASP A 434 11.32 11.21 -9.72
CA ASP A 434 11.28 9.76 -9.80
C ASP A 434 10.44 9.31 -11.02
N SER A 435 10.94 8.31 -11.75
CA SER A 435 10.22 7.70 -12.89
C SER A 435 9.90 6.26 -12.56
N ARG A 436 8.62 5.87 -12.66
CA ARG A 436 8.09 4.54 -12.34
C ARG A 436 7.16 4.05 -13.44
N GLY A 437 6.86 2.76 -13.43
CA GLY A 437 5.94 2.13 -14.38
C GLY A 437 6.61 1.04 -15.21
N ASP A 438 5.86 0.51 -16.16
CA ASP A 438 6.27 -0.57 -17.07
C ASP A 438 6.82 -0.06 -18.41
N LEU A 439 6.99 -0.97 -19.37
CA LEU A 439 7.45 -0.64 -20.73
C LEU A 439 6.43 0.17 -21.56
N GLN A 440 5.15 0.15 -21.15
CA GLN A 440 4.07 0.79 -21.90
C GLN A 440 3.67 2.14 -21.29
N GLN A 441 3.75 2.27 -19.96
CA GLN A 441 3.34 3.48 -19.26
C GLN A 441 4.36 3.88 -18.21
N ARG A 442 4.98 5.03 -18.40
CA ARG A 442 5.82 5.68 -17.38
C ARG A 442 5.05 6.77 -16.66
N ARG A 443 5.25 6.83 -15.34
CA ARG A 443 4.71 7.87 -14.47
C ARG A 443 5.85 8.56 -13.75
N TYR A 444 5.70 9.86 -13.55
CA TYR A 444 6.70 10.73 -12.93
C TYR A 444 6.13 11.31 -11.65
N THR A 445 6.92 11.31 -10.59
CA THR A 445 6.56 11.86 -9.29
C THR A 445 7.76 12.55 -8.65
N ILE A 446 7.53 13.32 -7.59
CA ILE A 446 8.59 13.93 -6.79
C ILE A 446 8.42 13.57 -5.33
N HIS A 447 9.55 13.55 -4.62
CA HIS A 447 9.55 13.36 -3.17
C HIS A 447 8.85 14.54 -2.47
N ASN A 448 8.20 14.28 -1.33
CA ASN A 448 7.45 15.32 -0.59
C ASN A 448 8.34 16.51 -0.16
N LEU A 449 9.60 16.26 0.20
CA LEU A 449 10.55 17.36 0.47
C LEU A 449 10.83 18.22 -0.75
N THR A 450 11.01 17.61 -1.93
CA THR A 450 11.15 18.35 -3.21
C THR A 450 9.91 19.17 -3.48
N ARG A 451 8.73 18.61 -3.22
CA ARG A 451 7.45 19.29 -3.36
C ARG A 451 7.32 20.49 -2.43
N SER A 452 7.61 20.33 -1.13
CA SER A 452 7.59 21.42 -0.15
C SER A 452 8.59 22.51 -0.52
N PHE A 453 9.81 22.13 -0.90
CA PHE A 453 10.83 23.06 -1.36
C PHE A 453 10.36 23.91 -2.56
N LEU A 454 9.81 23.26 -3.60
CA LEU A 454 9.32 23.95 -4.79
C LEU A 454 8.19 24.93 -4.47
N LEU A 455 7.30 24.56 -3.56
CA LEU A 455 6.15 25.40 -3.21
C LEU A 455 6.51 26.56 -2.26
N GLU A 456 7.50 26.40 -1.41
CA GLU A 456 7.86 27.39 -0.38
C GLU A 456 9.00 28.30 -0.81
N GLN A 457 10.00 27.74 -1.46
CA GLN A 457 11.25 28.46 -1.74
C GLN A 457 11.29 29.04 -3.16
N VAL A 458 10.87 28.28 -4.17
CA VAL A 458 10.98 28.73 -5.57
C VAL A 458 10.04 29.88 -5.86
N VAL A 459 8.86 29.92 -5.24
CA VAL A 459 7.94 31.07 -5.34
C VAL A 459 8.59 32.35 -4.80
N ARG A 460 9.47 32.23 -3.78
CA ARG A 460 10.20 33.37 -3.22
C ARG A 460 11.40 33.82 -4.07
N TRP A 461 11.94 32.96 -4.93
CA TRP A 461 13.08 33.26 -5.77
C TRP A 461 12.70 33.84 -7.14
N GLN A 462 11.44 33.77 -7.51
CA GLN A 462 10.90 34.36 -8.74
C GLN A 462 10.36 35.78 -8.53
N VAL A 463 10.37 36.29 -7.30
CA VAL A 463 10.10 37.69 -6.93
C VAL A 463 11.42 38.39 -6.63
#